data_949b321d6cb830f889e5eccc74634a92
#
_entry.id   949b321d6cb830f889e5eccc74634a92
#
_cell.length_a   1.000
_cell.length_b   1.000
_cell.length_c   1.000
_cell.angle_alpha   90.00
_cell.angle_beta   90.00
_cell.angle_gamma   90.00
#
_symmetry.space_group_name_H-M   'P 1'
#
loop_
_entity.id
_entity.type
_entity.pdbx_description
1 polymer ?
#
loop_
_entity_poly.entity_id
_entity_poly.type
_entity_poly.pdbx_seq_one_letter_code
_entity_poly.pdbx_strand_id
1 'polypeptide(L)'
;MSQMSRISHFNRRDFLRTVGATSGAGAMFATMGALGLAPTAQAAGRDAKYIAPTQGDFTLTGKAAASVVILGGGIAGLTAAYELGKAGYTCTVLEAKDRAGGRNFTVRGGDTTVDLYGHRQTAKFSDGHYMNAGPARIPQWMVTLDYCRELGVPIEVFTNVNADAYIYNESAGMTAPMRYRTAKADMYGYVSELLAKATDKGALDKELTTDDKEALTEFLKGFGDLGETLSYTDSERRGYSVVPAAAGTPGVRYGDVPTASQIFATGVGRYFSFEFGYDQAMLMFQPVGGMDQIPKALVKAIGGHKVRTGCAVTQVTDKADGVTVTYTQGGRTKAISADYCIGALPPNLLARIPHNLGSGVQTALEAITPSSAGKIGLEYRSRWWEQDHNIYGGITETDQDVVHIWHPSYGFHGERGIMIGYYNYNYDADAYAKLTPKERETRAVAAGVKIYGDKYRTELASSFSQHWRQFPYQEAAWHDTPGGPDDPRYKPLNQPSGRVYFAGDWLSYTDAWQHGAFTSARVAVTALHKRVLA
;
A
#
# COMPACT_ATOMS: atom_id res chain seq x y z
N MET A 1 6.96 -21.71 55.52
CA MET A 1 6.74 -22.59 54.38
C MET A 1 5.25 -22.80 54.20
N SER A 2 4.54 -22.00 53.47
CA SER A 2 3.17 -22.25 53.00
C SER A 2 2.51 -21.00 52.38
N GLN A 3 3.11 -20.40 51.38
CA GLN A 3 2.41 -19.37 50.60
C GLN A 3 2.76 -19.39 49.09
N MET A 4 3.65 -20.26 48.63
CA MET A 4 4.06 -20.30 47.21
C MET A 4 3.27 -21.27 46.31
N SER A 5 2.32 -22.05 46.85
CA SER A 5 1.59 -23.04 46.03
C SER A 5 0.24 -22.58 45.47
N ARG A 6 -0.07 -21.27 45.50
CA ARG A 6 -1.36 -20.74 44.98
C ARG A 6 -1.24 -19.88 43.71
N ILE A 7 -0.06 -19.80 43.09
CA ILE A 7 0.14 -18.94 41.92
C ILE A 7 -0.17 -19.64 40.58
N SER A 8 -0.38 -20.97 40.59
CA SER A 8 -0.56 -21.76 39.36
C SER A 8 -1.90 -21.59 38.61
N HIS A 9 -2.81 -20.72 39.07
CA HIS A 9 -4.09 -20.43 38.41
C HIS A 9 -4.38 -18.94 38.25
N PHE A 10 -3.34 -18.10 38.26
CA PHE A 10 -3.48 -16.66 38.12
C PHE A 10 -3.60 -16.32 36.61
N ASN A 11 -4.83 -16.18 36.13
CA ASN A 11 -5.05 -15.75 34.78
C ASN A 11 -4.86 -14.22 34.63
N ARG A 12 -4.70 -13.71 33.37
CA ARG A 12 -4.51 -12.29 33.08
C ARG A 12 -5.55 -11.37 33.73
N ARG A 13 -6.78 -11.86 33.87
CA ARG A 13 -7.89 -11.09 34.43
C ARG A 13 -7.75 -10.96 35.95
N ASP A 14 -7.27 -12.00 36.62
CA ASP A 14 -7.04 -12.01 38.05
C ASP A 14 -5.81 -11.18 38.42
N PHE A 15 -4.73 -11.22 37.61
CA PHE A 15 -3.58 -10.34 37.74
C PHE A 15 -3.98 -8.88 37.64
N LEU A 16 -4.68 -8.49 36.56
CA LEU A 16 -5.15 -7.13 36.37
C LEU A 16 -6.14 -6.67 37.45
N ARG A 17 -7.00 -7.55 37.92
CA ARG A 17 -7.90 -7.27 39.05
C ARG A 17 -7.11 -7.03 40.36
N THR A 18 -6.10 -7.86 40.65
CA THR A 18 -5.28 -7.73 41.84
C THR A 18 -4.48 -6.43 41.82
N VAL A 19 -3.82 -6.11 40.71
CA VAL A 19 -3.08 -4.83 40.53
C VAL A 19 -4.03 -3.64 40.60
N GLY A 20 -5.22 -3.72 39.98
CA GLY A 20 -6.22 -2.66 40.02
C GLY A 20 -6.83 -2.47 41.42
N ALA A 21 -7.04 -3.55 42.18
CA ALA A 21 -7.62 -3.52 43.52
C ALA A 21 -6.64 -3.03 44.60
N THR A 22 -5.34 -3.31 44.42
CA THR A 22 -4.31 -2.98 45.44
C THR A 22 -3.62 -1.62 45.17
N SER A 23 -3.59 -1.15 43.93
CA SER A 23 -2.77 0.00 43.54
C SER A 23 -3.52 0.99 42.64
N GLY A 24 -4.79 0.78 42.38
CA GLY A 24 -5.65 1.63 41.56
C GLY A 24 -5.46 1.49 40.07
N ALA A 25 -6.36 2.09 39.30
CA ALA A 25 -6.39 2.01 37.84
C ALA A 25 -5.09 2.54 37.17
N GLY A 26 -4.44 3.54 37.79
CA GLY A 26 -3.18 4.09 37.30
C GLY A 26 -2.02 3.10 37.32
N ALA A 27 -1.91 2.29 38.37
CA ALA A 27 -0.87 1.26 38.44
C ALA A 27 -1.14 0.09 37.49
N MET A 28 -2.41 -0.22 37.24
CA MET A 28 -2.81 -1.19 36.22
C MET A 28 -2.37 -0.73 34.82
N PHE A 29 -2.63 0.53 34.45
CA PHE A 29 -2.21 1.09 33.18
C PHE A 29 -0.68 1.22 33.06
N ALA A 30 0.02 1.56 34.13
CA ALA A 30 1.48 1.60 34.13
C ALA A 30 2.09 0.21 33.92
N THR A 31 1.51 -0.82 34.55
CA THR A 31 1.94 -2.23 34.37
C THR A 31 1.64 -2.71 32.94
N MET A 32 0.49 -2.38 32.37
CA MET A 32 0.15 -2.67 30.98
C MET A 32 1.09 -1.94 30.01
N GLY A 33 1.49 -0.70 30.32
CA GLY A 33 2.47 0.06 29.55
C GLY A 33 3.87 -0.56 29.59
N ALA A 34 4.32 -1.00 30.76
CA ALA A 34 5.61 -1.66 30.94
C ALA A 34 5.68 -3.03 30.22
N LEU A 35 4.53 -3.70 30.08
CA LEU A 35 4.39 -4.97 29.35
C LEU A 35 4.10 -4.77 27.85
N GLY A 36 4.11 -3.53 27.34
CA GLY A 36 3.76 -3.23 25.95
C GLY A 36 2.30 -3.51 25.56
N LEU A 37 1.42 -3.69 26.56
CA LEU A 37 0.01 -4.06 26.38
C LEU A 37 -0.92 -2.83 26.42
N ALA A 38 -0.40 -1.65 26.73
CA ALA A 38 -1.12 -0.38 26.70
C ALA A 38 -0.16 0.76 26.35
N PRO A 39 -0.65 1.89 25.81
CA PRO A 39 0.16 3.08 25.61
C PRO A 39 0.80 3.51 26.94
N THR A 40 2.10 3.84 26.93
CA THR A 40 2.81 4.32 28.11
C THR A 40 2.15 5.60 28.64
N ALA A 41 2.15 5.77 29.96
CA ALA A 41 1.50 6.89 30.68
C ALA A 41 1.99 8.29 30.26
N GLN A 42 3.02 8.41 29.46
CA GLN A 42 3.43 9.69 28.83
C GLN A 42 2.43 10.19 27.79
N ALA A 43 1.60 9.30 27.23
CA ALA A 43 0.49 9.69 26.34
C ALA A 43 -0.78 10.13 27.11
N ALA A 44 -0.93 9.74 28.37
CA ALA A 44 -2.12 9.99 29.19
C ALA A 44 -2.05 11.31 30.01
N GLY A 45 -0.92 12.03 30.00
CA GLY A 45 -0.70 13.19 30.87
C GLY A 45 -1.01 14.57 30.26
N ARG A 46 -1.57 14.61 29.06
CA ARG A 46 -2.15 15.83 28.49
C ARG A 46 -3.58 15.50 28.12
N ASP A 47 -4.54 16.23 28.68
CA ASP A 47 -5.84 16.43 28.07
C ASP A 47 -5.59 17.02 26.67
N ALA A 48 -5.18 16.18 25.73
CA ALA A 48 -5.15 16.51 24.34
C ALA A 48 -6.62 16.72 23.96
N LYS A 49 -7.05 17.97 24.04
CA LYS A 49 -8.30 18.41 23.48
C LYS A 49 -8.33 17.83 22.06
N TYR A 50 -9.26 16.93 21.79
CA TYR A 50 -9.47 16.47 20.41
C TYR A 50 -9.67 17.71 19.55
N ILE A 51 -8.65 18.04 18.76
CA ILE A 51 -8.75 19.06 17.72
C ILE A 51 -9.17 18.27 16.48
N ALA A 52 -10.43 18.42 16.12
CA ALA A 52 -10.89 17.94 14.83
C ALA A 52 -9.93 18.49 13.77
N PRO A 53 -9.37 17.65 12.90
CA PRO A 53 -8.51 18.12 11.83
C PRO A 53 -9.25 19.17 11.05
N THR A 54 -8.64 20.36 10.91
CA THR A 54 -9.23 21.49 10.17
C THR A 54 -8.88 21.36 8.70
N GLN A 55 -9.81 21.71 7.85
CA GLN A 55 -9.59 21.88 6.42
C GLN A 55 -8.39 22.82 6.25
N GLY A 56 -7.29 22.36 5.62
CA GLY A 56 -6.13 23.20 5.33
C GLY A 56 -4.98 23.15 6.31
N ASP A 57 -4.68 21.99 6.92
CA ASP A 57 -3.45 21.80 7.73
C ASP A 57 -2.16 22.13 6.96
N PHE A 58 -2.20 22.10 5.62
CA PHE A 58 -1.15 22.67 4.77
C PHE A 58 -1.68 23.93 4.10
N THR A 59 -1.09 25.07 4.41
CA THR A 59 -1.46 26.36 3.83
C THR A 59 -0.21 27.17 3.51
N LEU A 60 -0.14 27.69 2.30
CA LEU A 60 0.86 28.69 1.92
C LEU A 60 0.48 30.05 2.55
N THR A 61 1.42 30.63 3.30
CA THR A 61 1.19 31.90 3.99
C THR A 61 1.33 33.07 3.03
N GLY A 62 0.30 33.87 2.90
CA GLY A 62 0.24 35.02 1.99
C GLY A 62 -0.48 34.70 0.67
N LYS A 63 -0.60 35.73 -0.17
CA LYS A 63 -1.21 35.66 -1.51
C LYS A 63 -0.24 36.15 -2.55
N ALA A 64 -0.25 35.52 -3.71
CA ALA A 64 0.56 35.93 -4.85
C ALA A 64 -0.22 35.74 -6.15
N ALA A 65 0.04 36.61 -7.12
CA ALA A 65 -0.63 36.60 -8.42
C ALA A 65 0.41 36.27 -9.51
N ALA A 66 0.76 35.00 -9.64
CA ALA A 66 1.61 34.52 -10.73
C ALA A 66 0.93 33.36 -11.48
N SER A 67 1.31 33.19 -12.73
CA SER A 67 0.83 32.10 -13.57
C SER A 67 1.79 30.90 -13.48
N VAL A 68 1.21 29.67 -13.40
CA VAL A 68 1.99 28.43 -13.31
C VAL A 68 1.44 27.42 -14.29
N VAL A 69 2.29 26.92 -15.19
CA VAL A 69 1.97 25.76 -15.99
C VAL A 69 2.50 24.50 -15.30
N ILE A 70 1.64 23.48 -15.19
CA ILE A 70 1.94 22.23 -14.50
C ILE A 70 1.87 21.08 -15.49
N LEU A 71 2.94 20.31 -15.57
CA LEU A 71 3.09 19.21 -16.52
C LEU A 71 2.73 17.91 -15.83
N GLY A 72 1.61 17.31 -16.25
CA GLY A 72 1.07 16.05 -15.69
C GLY A 72 -0.08 16.29 -14.70
N GLY A 73 -1.19 15.63 -14.97
CA GLY A 73 -2.41 15.62 -14.15
C GLY A 73 -2.45 14.44 -13.16
N GLY A 74 -1.28 13.95 -12.69
CA GLY A 74 -1.16 13.00 -11.58
C GLY A 74 -1.39 13.66 -10.22
N ILE A 75 -1.31 12.90 -9.12
CA ILE A 75 -1.51 13.43 -7.75
C ILE A 75 -0.59 14.62 -7.48
N ALA A 76 0.70 14.55 -7.81
CA ALA A 76 1.64 15.65 -7.55
C ALA A 76 1.24 16.94 -8.29
N GLY A 77 0.94 16.86 -9.57
CA GLY A 77 0.55 18.04 -10.36
C GLY A 77 -0.81 18.62 -9.95
N LEU A 78 -1.79 17.76 -9.66
CA LEU A 78 -3.09 18.20 -9.17
C LEU A 78 -2.97 18.85 -7.78
N THR A 79 -2.15 18.30 -6.89
CA THR A 79 -1.88 18.89 -5.57
C THR A 79 -1.21 20.26 -5.71
N ALA A 80 -0.20 20.37 -6.59
CA ALA A 80 0.45 21.66 -6.84
C ALA A 80 -0.56 22.72 -7.33
N ALA A 81 -1.43 22.37 -8.28
CA ALA A 81 -2.48 23.27 -8.76
C ALA A 81 -3.49 23.66 -7.67
N TYR A 82 -3.86 22.70 -6.81
CA TYR A 82 -4.79 22.93 -5.71
C TYR A 82 -4.22 23.88 -4.66
N GLU A 83 -3.00 23.59 -4.18
CA GLU A 83 -2.36 24.39 -3.12
C GLU A 83 -2.00 25.80 -3.60
N LEU A 84 -1.42 25.92 -4.79
CA LEU A 84 -1.15 27.25 -5.38
C LEU A 84 -2.44 28.03 -5.65
N GLY A 85 -3.49 27.35 -6.11
CA GLY A 85 -4.80 27.97 -6.33
C GLY A 85 -5.39 28.59 -5.06
N LYS A 86 -5.23 27.93 -3.89
CA LYS A 86 -5.62 28.49 -2.58
C LYS A 86 -4.82 29.77 -2.25
N ALA A 87 -3.57 29.85 -2.70
CA ALA A 87 -2.69 31.01 -2.48
C ALA A 87 -2.82 32.12 -3.54
N GLY A 88 -3.75 32.00 -4.51
CA GLY A 88 -4.05 33.07 -5.47
C GLY A 88 -3.42 32.91 -6.86
N TYR A 89 -2.67 31.83 -7.11
CA TYR A 89 -2.02 31.60 -8.40
C TYR A 89 -3.02 31.17 -9.49
N THR A 90 -2.69 31.52 -10.73
CA THR A 90 -3.40 31.03 -11.92
C THR A 90 -2.69 29.81 -12.47
N CYS A 91 -3.22 28.61 -12.18
CA CYS A 91 -2.63 27.35 -12.61
C CYS A 91 -3.30 26.79 -13.86
N THR A 92 -2.50 26.23 -14.77
CA THR A 92 -2.97 25.39 -15.89
C THR A 92 -2.25 24.06 -15.85
N VAL A 93 -2.98 22.96 -15.74
CA VAL A 93 -2.44 21.59 -15.77
C VAL A 93 -2.56 21.04 -17.19
N LEU A 94 -1.46 20.53 -17.75
CA LEU A 94 -1.42 19.82 -19.04
C LEU A 94 -1.29 18.31 -18.78
N GLU A 95 -2.32 17.55 -19.14
CA GLU A 95 -2.36 16.08 -19.04
C GLU A 95 -2.41 15.44 -20.43
N ALA A 96 -1.50 14.52 -20.70
CA ALA A 96 -1.41 13.88 -22.01
C ALA A 96 -2.58 12.96 -22.34
N LYS A 97 -3.14 12.29 -21.34
CA LYS A 97 -4.30 11.39 -21.50
C LYS A 97 -5.60 12.16 -21.56
N ASP A 98 -6.66 11.43 -21.86
CA ASP A 98 -8.06 11.90 -21.81
C ASP A 98 -8.62 12.03 -20.40
N ARG A 99 -7.88 11.54 -19.38
CA ARG A 99 -8.23 11.58 -17.96
C ARG A 99 -7.07 12.06 -17.09
N ALA A 100 -7.37 12.79 -16.05
CA ALA A 100 -6.44 13.07 -14.96
C ALA A 100 -6.30 11.89 -13.98
N GLY A 101 -5.35 11.96 -13.07
CA GLY A 101 -5.11 11.00 -11.99
C GLY A 101 -3.85 10.15 -12.18
N GLY A 102 -3.23 10.18 -13.38
CA GLY A 102 -2.00 9.41 -13.63
C GLY A 102 -2.18 7.92 -13.32
N ARG A 103 -1.38 7.39 -12.37
CA ARG A 103 -1.46 5.99 -11.90
C ARG A 103 -2.69 5.68 -11.04
N ASN A 104 -3.41 6.68 -10.55
CA ASN A 104 -4.69 6.48 -9.87
C ASN A 104 -5.78 6.18 -10.91
N PHE A 105 -5.78 4.95 -11.36
CA PHE A 105 -6.71 4.45 -12.36
C PHE A 105 -7.58 3.34 -11.77
N THR A 106 -8.85 3.63 -11.61
CA THR A 106 -9.88 2.67 -11.23
C THR A 106 -10.65 2.29 -12.49
N VAL A 107 -10.53 1.03 -12.88
CA VAL A 107 -11.16 0.48 -14.09
C VAL A 107 -12.57 0.01 -13.78
N ARG A 108 -13.52 0.41 -14.63
CA ARG A 108 -14.93 0.01 -14.55
C ARG A 108 -15.41 -0.54 -15.90
N GLY A 109 -16.56 -1.14 -15.92
CA GLY A 109 -17.18 -1.58 -17.18
C GLY A 109 -17.22 -0.45 -18.22
N GLY A 110 -16.78 -0.77 -19.45
CA GLY A 110 -16.67 0.18 -20.56
C GLY A 110 -15.32 0.88 -20.70
N ASP A 111 -14.49 0.93 -19.65
CA ASP A 111 -13.15 1.52 -19.76
C ASP A 111 -12.27 0.75 -20.77
N THR A 112 -11.65 1.51 -21.66
CA THR A 112 -10.81 0.95 -22.72
C THR A 112 -9.37 1.45 -22.59
N THR A 113 -8.41 0.56 -22.76
CA THR A 113 -6.99 0.91 -22.87
C THR A 113 -6.35 0.28 -24.10
N VAL A 114 -5.31 0.93 -24.59
CA VAL A 114 -4.40 0.38 -25.59
C VAL A 114 -3.00 0.50 -25.04
N ASP A 115 -2.27 -0.61 -25.01
CA ASP A 115 -0.90 -0.63 -24.52
C ASP A 115 0.12 -0.23 -25.64
N LEU A 116 1.39 -0.14 -25.29
CA LEU A 116 2.46 0.23 -26.24
C LEU A 116 2.69 -0.83 -27.35
N TYR A 117 2.20 -2.05 -27.17
CA TYR A 117 2.21 -3.08 -28.21
C TYR A 117 0.97 -3.06 -29.11
N GLY A 118 0.02 -2.15 -28.83
CA GLY A 118 -1.22 -2.05 -29.57
C GLY A 118 -2.34 -3.00 -29.09
N HIS A 119 -2.14 -3.73 -27.99
CA HIS A 119 -3.20 -4.57 -27.45
C HIS A 119 -4.31 -3.71 -26.88
N ARG A 120 -5.51 -3.86 -27.45
CA ARG A 120 -6.71 -3.15 -27.00
C ARG A 120 -7.51 -4.03 -26.04
N GLN A 121 -7.88 -3.50 -24.89
CA GLN A 121 -8.78 -4.11 -23.93
C GLN A 121 -9.94 -3.17 -23.61
N THR A 122 -11.13 -3.74 -23.44
CA THR A 122 -12.29 -3.05 -22.86
C THR A 122 -12.78 -3.86 -21.69
N ALA A 123 -12.85 -3.25 -20.51
CA ALA A 123 -13.35 -3.88 -19.31
C ALA A 123 -14.84 -4.22 -19.46
N LYS A 124 -15.21 -5.45 -19.08
CA LYS A 124 -16.59 -5.95 -19.11
C LYS A 124 -17.12 -6.17 -17.71
N PHE A 125 -16.60 -5.42 -16.72
CA PHE A 125 -17.07 -5.50 -15.35
C PHE A 125 -18.53 -5.06 -15.23
N SER A 126 -19.27 -5.74 -14.39
CA SER A 126 -20.67 -5.42 -14.10
C SER A 126 -20.77 -4.07 -13.38
N ASP A 127 -21.93 -3.43 -13.48
CA ASP A 127 -22.20 -2.14 -12.84
C ASP A 127 -21.92 -2.18 -11.33
N GLY A 128 -21.31 -1.12 -10.81
CA GLY A 128 -20.92 -1.01 -9.41
C GLY A 128 -19.61 -1.73 -9.04
N HIS A 129 -19.06 -2.56 -9.92
CA HIS A 129 -17.80 -3.26 -9.70
C HIS A 129 -16.61 -2.54 -10.36
N TYR A 130 -15.46 -2.60 -9.71
CA TYR A 130 -14.26 -1.92 -10.17
C TYR A 130 -12.97 -2.59 -9.73
N MET A 131 -11.90 -2.30 -10.44
CA MET A 131 -10.54 -2.69 -10.14
C MET A 131 -9.65 -1.45 -9.96
N ASN A 132 -8.93 -1.34 -8.86
CA ASN A 132 -7.85 -0.36 -8.72
C ASN A 132 -6.58 -0.88 -9.41
N ALA A 133 -6.33 -0.41 -10.62
CA ALA A 133 -5.20 -0.86 -11.43
C ALA A 133 -3.83 -0.36 -10.92
N GLY A 134 -3.81 0.80 -10.25
CA GLY A 134 -2.64 1.36 -9.57
C GLY A 134 -2.70 1.19 -8.05
N PRO A 135 -2.52 2.28 -7.27
CA PRO A 135 -2.68 2.24 -5.82
C PRO A 135 -4.07 1.73 -5.45
N ALA A 136 -4.19 1.02 -4.33
CA ALA A 136 -5.45 0.43 -3.89
C ALA A 136 -5.68 0.54 -2.38
N ARG A 137 -4.69 0.98 -1.62
CA ARG A 137 -4.74 1.06 -0.15
C ARG A 137 -3.95 2.27 0.36
N ILE A 138 -4.30 2.76 1.54
CA ILE A 138 -3.74 3.96 2.16
C ILE A 138 -3.45 3.65 3.62
N PRO A 139 -2.19 3.65 4.06
CA PRO A 139 -1.82 3.57 5.47
C PRO A 139 -2.37 4.74 6.27
N GLN A 140 -2.70 4.49 7.53
CA GLN A 140 -3.40 5.46 8.40
C GLN A 140 -2.59 6.72 8.74
N TRP A 141 -1.27 6.72 8.58
CA TRP A 141 -0.40 7.86 8.86
C TRP A 141 -0.12 8.75 7.65
N MET A 142 -0.59 8.36 6.45
CA MET A 142 -0.30 9.10 5.21
C MET A 142 -1.19 10.35 5.04
N VAL A 143 -0.60 11.46 4.59
CA VAL A 143 -1.32 12.71 4.25
C VAL A 143 -2.40 12.52 3.19
N THR A 144 -2.39 11.41 2.50
CA THR A 144 -3.45 11.02 1.57
C THR A 144 -4.82 11.01 2.25
N LEU A 145 -4.88 10.57 3.52
CA LEU A 145 -6.13 10.59 4.30
C LEU A 145 -6.55 12.02 4.67
N ASP A 146 -5.58 12.92 4.91
CA ASP A 146 -5.87 14.33 5.16
C ASP A 146 -6.53 14.96 3.94
N TYR A 147 -5.99 14.70 2.75
CA TYR A 147 -6.61 15.16 1.51
C TYR A 147 -7.97 14.51 1.25
N CYS A 148 -8.17 13.23 1.57
CA CYS A 148 -9.49 12.61 1.49
C CYS A 148 -10.50 13.36 2.36
N ARG A 149 -10.13 13.69 3.60
CA ARG A 149 -10.96 14.45 4.54
C ARG A 149 -11.23 15.86 4.04
N GLU A 150 -10.18 16.62 3.65
CA GLU A 150 -10.28 17.99 3.15
C GLU A 150 -11.17 18.09 1.91
N LEU A 151 -11.08 17.11 1.00
CA LEU A 151 -11.81 17.08 -0.26
C LEU A 151 -13.18 16.37 -0.18
N GLY A 152 -13.54 15.84 0.99
CA GLY A 152 -14.79 15.13 1.20
C GLY A 152 -14.87 13.78 0.48
N VAL A 153 -13.74 13.10 0.30
CA VAL A 153 -13.68 11.75 -0.29
C VAL A 153 -13.97 10.72 0.81
N PRO A 154 -15.09 9.99 0.76
CA PRO A 154 -15.41 8.98 1.75
C PRO A 154 -14.43 7.81 1.64
N ILE A 155 -14.05 7.26 2.78
CA ILE A 155 -13.14 6.13 2.87
C ILE A 155 -13.79 4.96 3.59
N GLU A 156 -13.31 3.76 3.30
CA GLU A 156 -13.67 2.50 3.95
C GLU A 156 -12.40 1.72 4.30
N VAL A 157 -12.54 0.71 5.16
CA VAL A 157 -11.40 -0.12 5.58
C VAL A 157 -10.95 -1.01 4.43
N PHE A 158 -9.64 -1.07 4.21
CA PHE A 158 -8.97 -2.05 3.37
C PHE A 158 -8.30 -3.11 4.26
N THR A 159 -8.74 -4.35 4.15
CA THR A 159 -8.16 -5.48 4.87
C THR A 159 -6.83 -5.86 4.23
N ASN A 160 -5.72 -5.51 4.89
CA ASN A 160 -4.39 -5.80 4.40
C ASN A 160 -3.94 -7.23 4.74
N VAL A 161 -4.25 -7.69 5.96
CA VAL A 161 -3.94 -9.04 6.45
C VAL A 161 -5.24 -9.74 6.84
N ASN A 162 -5.43 -10.97 6.38
CA ASN A 162 -6.58 -11.79 6.72
C ASN A 162 -6.10 -13.16 7.20
N ALA A 163 -6.52 -13.54 8.40
CA ALA A 163 -6.13 -14.80 9.03
C ALA A 163 -6.55 -16.04 8.22
N ASP A 164 -7.62 -15.95 7.45
CA ASP A 164 -8.16 -17.05 6.65
C ASP A 164 -7.73 -16.99 5.17
N ALA A 165 -6.97 -15.97 4.73
CA ALA A 165 -6.30 -15.99 3.45
C ALA A 165 -5.25 -17.10 3.39
N TYR A 166 -4.74 -17.40 2.20
CA TYR A 166 -3.80 -18.50 2.01
C TYR A 166 -2.36 -18.03 1.84
N ILE A 167 -1.43 -18.94 2.18
CA ILE A 167 -0.04 -18.92 1.73
C ILE A 167 0.19 -20.19 0.92
N TYR A 168 0.82 -20.06 -0.25
CA TYR A 168 1.16 -21.20 -1.09
C TYR A 168 2.52 -21.00 -1.77
N ASN A 169 3.53 -21.69 -1.27
CA ASN A 169 4.90 -21.67 -1.80
C ASN A 169 5.17 -22.98 -2.55
N GLU A 170 4.87 -22.98 -3.84
CA GLU A 170 5.05 -24.14 -4.73
C GLU A 170 6.53 -24.52 -4.89
N SER A 171 7.42 -23.52 -5.05
CA SER A 171 8.86 -23.75 -5.19
C SER A 171 9.50 -24.33 -3.94
N ALA A 172 8.91 -24.09 -2.77
CA ALA A 172 9.32 -24.68 -1.50
C ALA A 172 8.72 -26.10 -1.26
N GLY A 173 8.04 -26.68 -2.26
CA GLY A 173 7.48 -28.02 -2.19
C GLY A 173 6.15 -28.14 -1.45
N MET A 174 5.44 -27.04 -1.20
CA MET A 174 4.08 -27.12 -0.67
C MET A 174 3.15 -27.78 -1.71
N THR A 175 2.42 -28.80 -1.30
CA THR A 175 1.47 -29.54 -2.15
C THR A 175 0.05 -29.01 -2.06
N ALA A 176 -0.23 -28.17 -1.03
CA ALA A 176 -1.52 -27.54 -0.80
C ALA A 176 -1.34 -26.17 -0.13
N PRO A 177 -2.26 -25.23 -0.33
CA PRO A 177 -2.24 -23.95 0.36
C PRO A 177 -2.50 -24.12 1.86
N MET A 178 -1.87 -23.27 2.67
CA MET A 178 -2.03 -23.22 4.11
C MET A 178 -2.71 -21.92 4.50
N ARG A 179 -3.62 -21.94 5.48
CA ARG A 179 -4.20 -20.70 6.02
C ARG A 179 -3.11 -19.85 6.66
N TYR A 180 -3.19 -18.53 6.48
CA TYR A 180 -2.25 -17.58 7.07
C TYR A 180 -2.14 -17.77 8.59
N ARG A 181 -3.28 -17.90 9.29
CA ARG A 181 -3.34 -18.15 10.73
C ARG A 181 -2.66 -19.46 11.15
N THR A 182 -2.86 -20.53 10.40
CA THR A 182 -2.27 -21.84 10.66
C THR A 182 -0.74 -21.78 10.53
N ALA A 183 -0.26 -21.23 9.42
CA ALA A 183 1.16 -21.03 9.16
C ALA A 183 1.83 -20.15 10.24
N LYS A 184 1.15 -19.07 10.65
CA LYS A 184 1.64 -18.14 11.67
C LYS A 184 1.69 -18.79 13.05
N ALA A 185 0.66 -19.57 13.42
CA ALA A 185 0.61 -20.28 14.69
C ALA A 185 1.76 -21.31 14.77
N ASP A 186 1.92 -22.15 13.75
CA ASP A 186 2.96 -23.18 13.72
C ASP A 186 4.37 -22.57 13.74
N MET A 187 4.62 -21.52 12.93
CA MET A 187 5.91 -20.83 12.88
C MET A 187 6.25 -20.17 14.23
N TYR A 188 5.32 -19.44 14.82
CA TYR A 188 5.53 -18.77 16.10
C TYR A 188 5.65 -19.77 17.26
N GLY A 189 4.90 -20.86 17.22
CA GLY A 189 5.00 -21.95 18.17
C GLY A 189 6.42 -22.55 18.20
N TYR A 190 6.93 -22.96 17.04
CA TYR A 190 8.27 -23.56 16.97
C TYR A 190 9.42 -22.57 17.25
N VAL A 191 9.31 -21.32 16.78
CA VAL A 191 10.33 -20.30 17.13
C VAL A 191 10.36 -20.08 18.63
N SER A 192 9.20 -20.00 19.28
CA SER A 192 9.09 -19.85 20.73
C SER A 192 9.63 -21.09 21.48
N GLU A 193 9.30 -22.29 21.03
CA GLU A 193 9.82 -23.53 21.58
C GLU A 193 11.36 -23.58 21.53
N LEU A 194 11.94 -23.31 20.36
CA LEU A 194 13.39 -23.36 20.19
C LEU A 194 14.09 -22.33 21.05
N LEU A 195 13.55 -21.10 21.13
CA LEU A 195 14.13 -20.04 21.95
C LEU A 195 13.95 -20.32 23.45
N ALA A 196 12.79 -20.81 23.89
CA ALA A 196 12.56 -21.16 25.28
C ALA A 196 13.50 -22.31 25.74
N LYS A 197 13.68 -23.33 24.90
CA LYS A 197 14.62 -24.44 25.18
C LYS A 197 16.09 -23.98 25.17
N ALA A 198 16.45 -23.03 24.32
CA ALA A 198 17.79 -22.45 24.32
C ALA A 198 18.05 -21.65 25.60
N THR A 199 17.06 -20.88 26.06
CA THR A 199 17.09 -20.11 27.31
C THR A 199 17.24 -21.04 28.52
N ASP A 200 16.42 -22.10 28.60
CA ASP A 200 16.45 -23.09 29.68
C ASP A 200 17.79 -23.83 29.77
N LYS A 201 18.43 -24.11 28.62
CA LYS A 201 19.75 -24.76 28.54
C LYS A 201 20.93 -23.81 28.77
N GLY A 202 20.70 -22.57 29.16
CA GLY A 202 21.74 -21.60 29.46
C GLY A 202 22.45 -20.99 28.24
N ALA A 203 21.89 -21.14 27.02
CA ALA A 203 22.51 -20.59 25.82
C ALA A 203 22.55 -19.05 25.81
N LEU A 204 21.73 -18.40 26.64
CA LEU A 204 21.63 -16.93 26.75
C LEU A 204 22.17 -16.39 28.08
N ASP A 205 22.96 -17.15 28.81
CA ASP A 205 23.45 -16.77 30.15
C ASP A 205 24.42 -15.59 30.13
N LYS A 206 25.01 -15.28 28.98
CA LYS A 206 25.87 -14.11 28.82
C LYS A 206 25.11 -12.83 28.51
N GLU A 207 23.95 -12.96 27.89
CA GLU A 207 23.14 -11.85 27.38
C GLU A 207 22.03 -11.45 28.36
N LEU A 208 21.55 -12.40 29.18
CA LEU A 208 20.36 -12.23 30.03
C LEU A 208 20.64 -12.59 31.49
N THR A 209 20.09 -11.81 32.40
CA THR A 209 20.03 -12.15 33.83
C THR A 209 19.06 -13.30 34.08
N THR A 210 19.05 -13.85 35.29
CA THR A 210 18.08 -14.88 35.68
C THR A 210 16.63 -14.37 35.56
N ASP A 211 16.36 -13.16 36.03
CA ASP A 211 15.02 -12.55 35.97
C ASP A 211 14.59 -12.29 34.50
N ASP A 212 15.52 -11.86 33.63
CA ASP A 212 15.25 -11.68 32.20
C ASP A 212 14.89 -13.01 31.52
N LYS A 213 15.59 -14.10 31.88
CA LYS A 213 15.31 -15.44 31.33
C LYS A 213 13.96 -15.97 31.78
N GLU A 214 13.56 -15.74 33.05
CA GLU A 214 12.23 -16.08 33.52
C GLU A 214 11.14 -15.29 32.79
N ALA A 215 11.32 -13.96 32.63
CA ALA A 215 10.40 -13.11 31.90
C ALA A 215 10.29 -13.50 30.40
N LEU A 216 11.43 -13.81 29.77
CA LEU A 216 11.45 -14.28 28.39
C LEU A 216 10.70 -15.61 28.23
N THR A 217 10.94 -16.57 29.14
CA THR A 217 10.30 -17.88 29.09
C THR A 217 8.78 -17.76 29.25
N GLU A 218 8.32 -16.92 30.18
CA GLU A 218 6.89 -16.66 30.36
C GLU A 218 6.27 -16.00 29.13
N PHE A 219 6.95 -15.01 28.54
CA PHE A 219 6.54 -14.41 27.27
C PHE A 219 6.42 -15.46 26.17
N LEU A 220 7.43 -16.32 25.99
CA LEU A 220 7.47 -17.32 24.94
C LEU A 220 6.38 -18.39 25.11
N LYS A 221 6.09 -18.80 26.34
CA LYS A 221 4.93 -19.68 26.64
C LYS A 221 3.63 -19.08 26.09
N GLY A 222 3.37 -17.82 26.41
CA GLY A 222 2.18 -17.13 25.95
C GLY A 222 2.20 -16.84 24.44
N PHE A 223 3.34 -16.39 23.90
CA PHE A 223 3.49 -16.01 22.51
C PHE A 223 3.41 -17.22 21.56
N GLY A 224 4.08 -18.32 21.92
CA GLY A 224 4.11 -19.56 21.13
C GLY A 224 2.98 -20.54 21.44
N ASP A 225 2.14 -20.26 22.43
CA ASP A 225 1.12 -21.21 22.94
C ASP A 225 1.76 -22.53 23.36
N LEU A 226 2.87 -22.45 24.12
CA LEU A 226 3.64 -23.62 24.54
C LEU A 226 3.01 -24.30 25.76
N GLY A 227 3.10 -25.63 25.80
CA GLY A 227 2.75 -26.41 27.00
C GLY A 227 3.77 -26.25 28.13
N GLU A 228 3.49 -26.90 29.25
CA GLU A 228 4.32 -26.86 30.46
C GLU A 228 5.78 -27.34 30.21
N THR A 229 5.99 -28.20 29.24
CA THR A 229 7.30 -28.71 28.83
C THR A 229 8.05 -27.80 27.85
N LEU A 230 7.57 -26.56 27.67
CA LEU A 230 8.08 -25.60 26.68
C LEU A 230 8.09 -26.16 25.24
N SER A 231 7.13 -27.03 24.94
CA SER A 231 7.00 -27.64 23.62
C SER A 231 5.72 -27.16 22.93
N TYR A 232 5.82 -26.90 21.62
CA TYR A 232 4.69 -26.65 20.75
C TYR A 232 4.17 -27.98 20.21
N THR A 233 2.95 -28.34 20.54
CA THR A 233 2.34 -29.62 20.11
C THR A 233 1.08 -29.41 19.29
N ASP A 234 0.35 -28.32 19.53
CA ASP A 234 -0.87 -27.90 18.84
C ASP A 234 -1.28 -26.51 19.36
N SER A 235 -2.19 -25.83 18.68
CA SER A 235 -2.75 -24.55 19.10
C SER A 235 -4.13 -24.31 18.50
N GLU A 236 -5.05 -23.76 19.28
CA GLU A 236 -6.35 -23.27 18.75
C GLU A 236 -6.18 -22.12 17.75
N ARG A 237 -5.05 -21.41 17.79
CA ARG A 237 -4.71 -20.31 16.86
C ARG A 237 -4.57 -20.79 15.43
N ARG A 238 -4.31 -22.08 15.19
CA ARG A 238 -4.28 -22.72 13.86
C ARG A 238 -5.63 -22.63 13.15
N GLY A 239 -6.74 -22.50 13.91
CA GLY A 239 -8.09 -22.47 13.39
C GLY A 239 -8.70 -23.85 13.22
N TYR A 240 -9.87 -23.90 12.59
CA TYR A 240 -10.72 -25.08 12.52
C TYR A 240 -11.18 -25.32 11.09
N SER A 241 -11.13 -26.58 10.65
CA SER A 241 -11.76 -27.04 9.41
C SER A 241 -13.28 -27.25 9.59
N VAL A 242 -13.69 -27.61 10.84
CA VAL A 242 -15.09 -27.57 11.27
C VAL A 242 -15.16 -26.66 12.47
N VAL A 243 -15.85 -25.53 12.33
CA VAL A 243 -15.93 -24.50 13.38
C VAL A 243 -16.63 -25.06 14.63
N PRO A 244 -16.10 -24.80 15.84
CA PRO A 244 -16.80 -25.16 17.08
C PRO A 244 -18.19 -24.52 17.13
N ALA A 245 -19.17 -25.29 17.58
CA ALA A 245 -20.56 -24.85 17.69
C ALA A 245 -21.17 -25.22 19.06
N ALA A 246 -22.41 -24.87 19.28
CA ALA A 246 -23.13 -25.18 20.49
C ALA A 246 -23.44 -26.69 20.62
N ALA A 247 -23.95 -27.10 21.80
CA ALA A 247 -24.49 -28.43 22.05
C ALA A 247 -23.54 -29.60 21.74
N GLY A 248 -22.29 -29.51 22.22
CA GLY A 248 -21.35 -30.62 22.16
C GLY A 248 -20.65 -30.78 20.81
N THR A 249 -20.58 -29.73 19.98
CA THR A 249 -19.81 -29.71 18.76
C THR A 249 -18.46 -28.99 19.00
N PRO A 250 -17.37 -29.72 19.34
CA PRO A 250 -16.09 -29.09 19.73
C PRO A 250 -15.31 -28.52 18.54
N GLY A 251 -15.75 -28.80 17.31
CA GLY A 251 -15.01 -28.44 16.10
C GLY A 251 -13.90 -29.44 15.76
N VAL A 252 -13.30 -29.27 14.58
CA VAL A 252 -12.16 -30.04 14.11
C VAL A 252 -11.09 -29.08 13.63
N ARG A 253 -9.88 -29.16 14.19
CA ARG A 253 -8.76 -28.29 13.80
C ARG A 253 -8.26 -28.60 12.40
N TYR A 254 -7.55 -27.65 11.80
CA TYR A 254 -6.87 -27.88 10.53
C TYR A 254 -5.72 -28.87 10.72
N GLY A 255 -5.80 -30.00 10.06
CA GLY A 255 -4.75 -30.98 9.82
C GLY A 255 -3.78 -31.30 10.96
N ASP A 256 -2.85 -32.20 10.74
CA ASP A 256 -1.77 -32.48 11.68
C ASP A 256 -0.81 -31.30 11.80
N VAL A 257 -0.21 -31.12 12.99
CA VAL A 257 0.84 -30.11 13.20
C VAL A 257 2.10 -30.59 12.51
N PRO A 258 2.66 -29.81 11.55
CA PRO A 258 3.90 -30.18 10.90
C PRO A 258 5.07 -30.15 11.90
N THR A 259 6.16 -30.84 11.64
CA THR A 259 7.38 -30.67 12.41
C THR A 259 8.01 -29.29 12.17
N ALA A 260 8.88 -28.83 13.10
CA ALA A 260 9.62 -27.58 12.93
C ALA A 260 10.36 -27.51 11.58
N SER A 261 11.03 -28.60 11.19
CA SER A 261 11.73 -28.66 9.90
C SER A 261 10.79 -28.52 8.70
N GLN A 262 9.61 -29.14 8.77
CA GLN A 262 8.63 -29.05 7.69
C GLN A 262 8.11 -27.62 7.55
N ILE A 263 7.69 -26.96 8.64
CA ILE A 263 7.16 -25.58 8.55
C ILE A 263 8.24 -24.58 8.12
N PHE A 264 9.49 -24.71 8.62
CA PHE A 264 10.59 -23.84 8.20
C PHE A 264 10.94 -24.01 6.72
N ALA A 265 10.92 -25.24 6.21
CA ALA A 265 11.19 -25.53 4.80
C ALA A 265 10.18 -24.87 3.84
N THR A 266 8.94 -24.60 4.28
CA THR A 266 7.93 -23.93 3.45
C THR A 266 8.23 -22.46 3.18
N GLY A 267 9.12 -21.82 3.93
CA GLY A 267 9.45 -20.40 3.81
C GLY A 267 8.30 -19.44 4.13
N VAL A 268 7.21 -19.89 4.75
CA VAL A 268 6.01 -19.05 5.06
C VAL A 268 6.31 -17.92 6.02
N GLY A 269 7.34 -18.06 6.87
CA GLY A 269 7.72 -17.06 7.87
C GLY A 269 8.05 -15.68 7.29
N ARG A 270 8.48 -15.60 6.02
CA ARG A 270 8.81 -14.35 5.34
C ARG A 270 7.62 -13.38 5.22
N TYR A 271 6.39 -13.88 5.25
CA TYR A 271 5.19 -13.06 5.08
C TYR A 271 4.71 -12.41 6.39
N PHE A 272 5.16 -12.89 7.57
CA PHE A 272 4.63 -12.44 8.86
C PHE A 272 5.20 -11.10 9.34
N SER A 273 6.29 -10.62 8.72
CA SER A 273 6.87 -9.30 9.00
C SER A 273 6.35 -8.21 8.08
N PHE A 274 5.51 -8.52 7.09
CA PHE A 274 5.00 -7.56 6.13
C PHE A 274 4.28 -6.38 6.81
N GLU A 275 3.48 -6.67 7.82
CA GLU A 275 2.72 -5.68 8.60
C GLU A 275 3.58 -4.76 9.49
N PHE A 276 4.87 -5.09 9.66
CA PHE A 276 5.83 -4.26 10.40
C PHE A 276 6.55 -3.23 9.52
N GLY A 277 6.41 -3.33 8.21
CA GLY A 277 6.91 -2.30 7.30
C GLY A 277 6.27 -0.95 7.63
N TYR A 278 7.08 0.12 7.65
CA TYR A 278 6.61 1.46 8.01
C TYR A 278 5.46 1.94 7.10
N ASP A 279 5.50 1.54 5.84
CA ASP A 279 4.49 1.84 4.82
C ASP A 279 3.36 0.80 4.75
N GLN A 280 3.38 -0.20 5.66
CA GLN A 280 2.35 -1.23 5.76
C GLN A 280 1.62 -1.10 7.09
N ALA A 281 0.44 -1.68 7.18
CA ALA A 281 -0.33 -1.78 8.41
C ALA A 281 -1.39 -2.88 8.28
N MET A 282 -1.82 -3.47 9.38
CA MET A 282 -2.96 -4.38 9.36
C MET A 282 -4.23 -3.65 8.96
N LEU A 283 -4.44 -2.44 9.49
CA LEU A 283 -5.55 -1.57 9.15
C LEU A 283 -5.10 -0.53 8.12
N MET A 284 -5.66 -0.60 6.94
CA MET A 284 -5.50 0.39 5.89
C MET A 284 -6.88 0.90 5.42
N PHE A 285 -6.87 1.87 4.53
CA PHE A 285 -8.08 2.47 3.99
C PHE A 285 -8.04 2.50 2.47
N GLN A 286 -9.22 2.63 1.89
CA GLN A 286 -9.41 2.92 0.46
C GLN A 286 -10.59 3.90 0.31
N PRO A 287 -10.63 4.72 -0.75
CA PRO A 287 -11.81 5.51 -1.07
C PRO A 287 -12.98 4.61 -1.49
N VAL A 288 -14.17 4.90 -0.99
CA VAL A 288 -15.40 4.27 -1.46
C VAL A 288 -15.57 4.54 -2.96
N GLY A 289 -15.75 3.48 -3.74
CA GLY A 289 -15.91 3.58 -5.20
C GLY A 289 -14.59 3.67 -5.99
N GLY A 290 -13.43 3.54 -5.32
CA GLY A 290 -12.12 3.38 -5.96
C GLY A 290 -11.17 4.56 -5.80
N MET A 291 -9.88 4.29 -6.02
CA MET A 291 -8.80 5.24 -5.77
C MET A 291 -8.84 6.50 -6.65
N ASP A 292 -9.51 6.47 -7.78
CA ASP A 292 -9.66 7.61 -8.67
C ASP A 292 -10.61 8.70 -8.12
N GLN A 293 -11.31 8.44 -7.02
CA GLN A 293 -12.11 9.46 -6.32
C GLN A 293 -11.23 10.62 -5.81
N ILE A 294 -9.99 10.32 -5.41
CA ILE A 294 -9.04 11.35 -4.94
C ILE A 294 -8.68 12.35 -6.07
N PRO A 295 -8.13 11.92 -7.22
CA PRO A 295 -7.84 12.88 -8.30
C PRO A 295 -9.12 13.53 -8.87
N LYS A 296 -10.27 12.87 -8.89
CA LYS A 296 -11.54 13.48 -9.28
C LYS A 296 -11.94 14.62 -8.34
N ALA A 297 -11.78 14.44 -7.04
CA ALA A 297 -12.06 15.46 -6.04
C ALA A 297 -11.08 16.65 -6.17
N LEU A 298 -9.78 16.39 -6.40
CA LEU A 298 -8.79 17.45 -6.70
C LEU A 298 -9.17 18.23 -7.96
N VAL A 299 -9.49 17.57 -9.07
CA VAL A 299 -9.91 18.24 -10.32
C VAL A 299 -11.14 19.11 -10.08
N LYS A 300 -12.12 18.62 -9.33
CA LYS A 300 -13.32 19.40 -8.95
C LYS A 300 -12.95 20.65 -8.14
N ALA A 301 -12.07 20.51 -7.15
CA ALA A 301 -11.64 21.61 -6.27
C ALA A 301 -10.80 22.68 -7.01
N ILE A 302 -9.93 22.25 -7.94
CA ILE A 302 -9.13 23.14 -8.79
C ILE A 302 -10.01 23.92 -9.77
N GLY A 303 -11.12 23.32 -10.22
CA GLY A 303 -11.92 23.76 -11.36
C GLY A 303 -11.49 23.04 -12.65
N GLY A 304 -12.37 22.17 -13.16
CA GLY A 304 -12.06 21.24 -14.25
C GLY A 304 -11.49 21.90 -15.53
N HIS A 305 -11.89 23.14 -15.84
CA HIS A 305 -11.41 23.89 -17.00
C HIS A 305 -9.91 24.23 -16.95
N LYS A 306 -9.30 24.20 -15.75
CA LYS A 306 -7.85 24.42 -15.55
C LYS A 306 -7.02 23.16 -15.83
N VAL A 307 -7.65 22.00 -15.91
CA VAL A 307 -7.00 20.71 -16.22
C VAL A 307 -7.31 20.36 -17.66
N ARG A 308 -6.32 20.54 -18.53
CA ARG A 308 -6.45 20.32 -19.98
C ARG A 308 -5.95 18.92 -20.31
N THR A 309 -6.85 18.05 -20.72
CA THR A 309 -6.54 16.68 -21.16
C THR A 309 -6.22 16.60 -22.65
N GLY A 310 -5.61 15.49 -23.08
CA GLY A 310 -5.14 15.30 -24.46
C GLY A 310 -3.98 16.22 -24.84
N CYS A 311 -3.25 16.75 -23.87
CA CYS A 311 -2.16 17.73 -24.03
C CYS A 311 -0.81 17.06 -23.74
N ALA A 312 -0.21 16.41 -24.74
CA ALA A 312 1.11 15.79 -24.60
C ALA A 312 2.21 16.83 -24.75
N VAL A 313 2.96 17.10 -23.68
CA VAL A 313 4.09 18.04 -23.67
C VAL A 313 5.20 17.52 -24.57
N THR A 314 5.75 18.41 -25.42
CA THR A 314 6.79 18.09 -26.38
C THR A 314 8.06 18.93 -26.24
N GLN A 315 8.01 20.04 -25.50
CA GLN A 315 9.19 20.85 -25.19
C GLN A 315 8.94 21.76 -23.99
N VAL A 316 9.99 21.98 -23.19
CA VAL A 316 10.01 22.95 -22.09
C VAL A 316 11.17 23.92 -22.31
N THR A 317 10.89 25.22 -22.32
CA THR A 317 11.90 26.26 -22.48
C THR A 317 11.81 27.27 -21.35
N ASP A 318 12.81 27.28 -20.49
CA ASP A 318 13.00 28.29 -19.45
C ASP A 318 13.60 29.56 -20.07
N LYS A 319 13.07 30.73 -19.73
CA LYS A 319 13.50 32.05 -20.21
C LYS A 319 13.70 33.01 -19.04
N ALA A 320 14.32 34.13 -19.28
CA ALA A 320 14.55 35.16 -18.26
C ALA A 320 13.24 35.69 -17.63
N ASP A 321 12.19 35.78 -18.43
CA ASP A 321 10.89 36.39 -18.09
C ASP A 321 9.76 35.38 -17.85
N GLY A 322 10.00 34.07 -18.04
CA GLY A 322 8.98 33.04 -17.86
C GLY A 322 9.36 31.70 -18.44
N VAL A 323 8.40 30.79 -18.52
CA VAL A 323 8.56 29.46 -19.12
C VAL A 323 7.59 29.30 -20.28
N THR A 324 8.06 28.78 -21.40
CA THR A 324 7.21 28.39 -22.51
C THR A 324 7.18 26.87 -22.64
N VAL A 325 5.98 26.30 -22.66
CA VAL A 325 5.74 24.87 -22.83
C VAL A 325 5.05 24.62 -24.16
N THR A 326 5.66 23.80 -25.01
CA THR A 326 5.05 23.33 -26.24
C THR A 326 4.42 21.97 -26.02
N TYR A 327 3.22 21.74 -26.57
CA TYR A 327 2.47 20.50 -26.44
C TYR A 327 1.64 20.22 -27.70
N THR A 328 1.27 18.96 -27.89
CA THR A 328 0.32 18.55 -28.92
C THR A 328 -1.07 18.36 -28.32
N GLN A 329 -2.11 18.79 -29.02
CA GLN A 329 -3.50 18.55 -28.68
C GLN A 329 -4.34 18.39 -29.94
N GLY A 330 -5.03 17.25 -30.07
CA GLY A 330 -5.82 16.96 -31.25
C GLY A 330 -5.01 16.99 -32.56
N GLY A 331 -3.77 16.50 -32.53
CA GLY A 331 -2.84 16.49 -33.68
C GLY A 331 -2.21 17.85 -34.01
N ARG A 332 -2.48 18.91 -33.25
CA ARG A 332 -1.93 20.26 -33.48
C ARG A 332 -0.92 20.63 -32.40
N THR A 333 0.18 21.24 -32.82
CA THR A 333 1.16 21.84 -31.90
C THR A 333 0.64 23.17 -31.37
N LYS A 334 0.72 23.34 -30.06
CA LYS A 334 0.33 24.55 -29.32
C LYS A 334 1.43 24.93 -28.36
N ALA A 335 1.42 26.16 -27.88
CA ALA A 335 2.29 26.63 -26.81
C ALA A 335 1.51 27.39 -25.74
N ILE A 336 2.02 27.35 -24.53
CA ILE A 336 1.56 28.15 -23.40
C ILE A 336 2.77 28.74 -22.69
N SER A 337 2.67 30.01 -22.29
CA SER A 337 3.68 30.67 -21.45
C SER A 337 3.11 30.96 -20.08
N ALA A 338 3.96 30.89 -19.06
CA ALA A 338 3.63 31.18 -17.66
C ALA A 338 4.88 31.73 -16.94
N ASP A 339 4.69 32.37 -15.79
CA ASP A 339 5.79 32.87 -14.96
C ASP A 339 6.67 31.74 -14.43
N TYR A 340 6.05 30.59 -14.10
CA TYR A 340 6.72 29.40 -13.57
C TYR A 340 6.15 28.09 -14.16
N CYS A 341 6.92 27.03 -14.00
CA CYS A 341 6.52 25.68 -14.40
C CYS A 341 6.77 24.66 -13.26
N ILE A 342 5.89 23.67 -13.13
CA ILE A 342 6.11 22.49 -12.27
C ILE A 342 6.07 21.24 -13.14
N GLY A 343 7.22 20.55 -13.26
CA GLY A 343 7.35 19.24 -13.92
C GLY A 343 6.91 18.12 -12.99
N ALA A 344 5.67 17.64 -13.16
CA ALA A 344 5.09 16.55 -12.39
C ALA A 344 4.84 15.29 -13.26
N LEU A 345 5.70 15.13 -14.28
CA LEU A 345 5.72 13.96 -15.16
C LEU A 345 6.58 12.83 -14.57
N PRO A 346 6.38 11.59 -15.00
CA PRO A 346 7.35 10.51 -14.77
C PRO A 346 8.75 10.91 -15.27
N PRO A 347 9.82 10.70 -14.48
CA PRO A 347 11.17 11.17 -14.83
C PRO A 347 11.70 10.56 -16.14
N ASN A 348 11.40 9.29 -16.40
CA ASN A 348 11.74 8.62 -17.67
C ASN A 348 11.07 9.26 -18.90
N LEU A 349 9.93 9.92 -18.73
CA LEU A 349 9.26 10.69 -19.79
C LEU A 349 9.85 12.10 -19.89
N LEU A 350 10.04 12.77 -18.77
CA LEU A 350 10.59 14.13 -18.72
C LEU A 350 12.00 14.17 -19.33
N ALA A 351 12.84 13.16 -19.06
CA ALA A 351 14.17 13.01 -19.66
C ALA A 351 14.16 12.96 -21.22
N ARG A 352 13.06 12.53 -21.81
CA ARG A 352 12.91 12.44 -23.29
C ARG A 352 12.31 13.70 -23.93
N ILE A 353 11.81 14.61 -23.10
CA ILE A 353 11.24 15.88 -23.58
C ILE A 353 12.38 16.90 -23.74
N PRO A 354 12.60 17.49 -24.93
CA PRO A 354 13.59 18.56 -25.14
C PRO A 354 13.40 19.71 -24.16
N HIS A 355 14.47 20.07 -23.45
CA HIS A 355 14.47 21.18 -22.51
C HIS A 355 15.85 21.86 -22.41
N ASN A 356 15.89 23.08 -21.86
CA ASN A 356 17.12 23.83 -21.61
C ASN A 356 17.45 23.97 -20.12
N LEU A 357 17.07 22.98 -19.29
CA LEU A 357 17.22 23.02 -17.84
C LEU A 357 18.65 22.64 -17.35
N GLY A 358 19.57 22.43 -18.27
CA GLY A 358 20.97 22.10 -17.99
C GLY A 358 21.24 20.59 -17.90
N SER A 359 22.52 20.25 -18.09
CA SER A 359 22.98 18.85 -18.14
C SER A 359 22.82 18.13 -16.80
N GLY A 360 22.92 18.85 -15.66
CA GLY A 360 22.72 18.27 -14.33
C GLY A 360 21.31 17.73 -14.13
N VAL A 361 20.28 18.46 -14.61
CA VAL A 361 18.89 18.00 -14.58
C VAL A 361 18.71 16.77 -15.48
N GLN A 362 19.23 16.83 -16.71
CA GLN A 362 19.14 15.71 -17.65
C GLN A 362 19.76 14.43 -17.07
N THR A 363 21.00 14.52 -16.58
CA THR A 363 21.71 13.39 -15.97
C THR A 363 20.95 12.82 -14.76
N ALA A 364 20.39 13.69 -13.93
CA ALA A 364 19.61 13.27 -12.75
C ALA A 364 18.32 12.53 -13.16
N LEU A 365 17.59 13.03 -14.16
CA LEU A 365 16.37 12.37 -14.67
C LEU A 365 16.67 10.99 -15.29
N GLU A 366 17.79 10.87 -16.04
CA GLU A 366 18.22 9.61 -16.66
C GLU A 366 18.71 8.57 -15.66
N ALA A 367 19.16 9.00 -14.49
CA ALA A 367 19.64 8.10 -13.43
C ALA A 367 18.50 7.41 -12.65
N ILE A 368 17.26 7.90 -12.78
CA ILE A 368 16.09 7.34 -12.09
C ILE A 368 15.54 6.17 -12.90
N THR A 369 15.47 4.98 -12.27
CA THR A 369 15.09 3.75 -12.95
C THR A 369 13.59 3.50 -12.87
N PRO A 370 12.90 3.25 -13.98
CA PRO A 370 11.48 2.90 -13.98
C PRO A 370 11.28 1.43 -13.62
N SER A 371 10.47 1.16 -12.61
CA SER A 371 10.11 -0.19 -12.15
C SER A 371 8.88 -0.75 -12.86
N SER A 372 8.76 -2.07 -12.85
CA SER A 372 7.65 -2.82 -13.43
C SER A 372 6.64 -3.26 -12.37
N ALA A 373 5.36 -3.13 -12.69
CA ALA A 373 4.30 -3.85 -11.98
C ALA A 373 3.07 -4.01 -12.88
N GLY A 374 2.29 -5.07 -12.57
CA GLY A 374 1.04 -5.34 -13.23
C GLY A 374 -0.03 -5.83 -12.26
N LYS A 375 -1.29 -5.66 -12.65
CA LYS A 375 -2.45 -6.23 -11.97
C LYS A 375 -3.44 -6.77 -12.98
N ILE A 376 -4.19 -7.79 -12.57
CA ILE A 376 -5.39 -8.26 -13.28
C ILE A 376 -6.58 -8.26 -12.32
N GLY A 377 -7.68 -7.64 -12.73
CA GLY A 377 -8.97 -7.83 -12.08
C GLY A 377 -9.68 -9.01 -12.71
N LEU A 378 -10.15 -9.93 -11.89
CA LEU A 378 -10.95 -11.09 -12.26
C LEU A 378 -12.32 -10.94 -11.60
N GLU A 379 -13.35 -10.67 -12.40
CA GLU A 379 -14.72 -10.61 -11.92
C GLU A 379 -15.32 -12.00 -11.89
N TYR A 380 -15.95 -12.34 -10.78
CA TYR A 380 -16.59 -13.62 -10.56
C TYR A 380 -18.12 -13.49 -10.46
N ARG A 381 -18.85 -14.52 -10.90
CA ARG A 381 -20.30 -14.59 -10.85
C ARG A 381 -20.85 -14.72 -9.44
N SER A 382 -20.06 -15.27 -8.52
CA SER A 382 -20.39 -15.38 -7.10
C SER A 382 -19.16 -15.05 -6.24
N ARG A 383 -19.39 -14.67 -5.00
CA ARG A 383 -18.31 -14.43 -4.02
C ARG A 383 -17.97 -15.73 -3.30
N TRP A 384 -17.62 -16.77 -4.05
CA TRP A 384 -17.32 -18.13 -3.56
C TRP A 384 -16.19 -18.14 -2.54
N TRP A 385 -15.23 -17.20 -2.58
CA TRP A 385 -14.17 -17.07 -1.57
C TRP A 385 -14.71 -16.70 -0.18
N GLU A 386 -15.82 -16.00 -0.08
CA GLU A 386 -16.53 -15.76 1.18
C GLU A 386 -17.29 -17.00 1.63
N GLN A 387 -17.98 -17.65 0.71
CA GLN A 387 -18.87 -18.77 1.00
C GLN A 387 -18.11 -20.08 1.31
N ASP A 388 -17.09 -20.41 0.52
CA ASP A 388 -16.36 -21.67 0.62
C ASP A 388 -15.10 -21.55 1.50
N HIS A 389 -14.52 -20.34 1.60
CA HIS A 389 -13.22 -20.15 2.25
C HIS A 389 -13.25 -19.16 3.43
N ASN A 390 -14.37 -18.51 3.70
CA ASN A 390 -14.53 -17.49 4.76
C ASN A 390 -13.52 -16.33 4.65
N ILE A 391 -13.13 -15.94 3.41
CA ILE A 391 -12.16 -14.87 3.18
C ILE A 391 -12.90 -13.56 2.87
N TYR A 392 -12.78 -12.58 3.75
CA TYR A 392 -13.39 -11.25 3.64
C TYR A 392 -12.30 -10.19 3.52
N GLY A 393 -11.90 -9.87 2.29
CA GLY A 393 -10.73 -9.04 2.03
C GLY A 393 -9.41 -9.76 2.34
N GLY A 394 -8.31 -9.03 2.29
CA GLY A 394 -6.97 -9.56 2.57
C GLY A 394 -6.24 -10.11 1.36
N ILE A 395 -5.03 -10.56 1.59
CA ILE A 395 -4.07 -10.94 0.56
C ILE A 395 -3.69 -12.41 0.75
N THR A 396 -3.79 -13.18 -0.32
CA THR A 396 -3.18 -14.50 -0.44
C THR A 396 -1.78 -14.33 -1.00
N GLU A 397 -0.80 -14.91 -0.33
CA GLU A 397 0.62 -14.83 -0.61
C GLU A 397 1.11 -16.09 -1.34
N THR A 398 1.97 -15.94 -2.34
CA THR A 398 2.55 -17.09 -3.04
C THR A 398 3.93 -16.77 -3.62
N ASP A 399 4.73 -17.78 -3.83
CA ASP A 399 6.00 -17.70 -4.55
C ASP A 399 5.87 -17.96 -6.06
N GLN A 400 4.64 -18.12 -6.57
CA GLN A 400 4.36 -18.14 -7.99
C GLN A 400 4.52 -16.73 -8.59
N ASP A 401 4.67 -16.61 -9.90
CA ASP A 401 4.85 -15.35 -10.62
C ASP A 401 3.66 -14.37 -10.55
N VAL A 402 2.53 -14.78 -10.01
CA VAL A 402 1.39 -13.92 -9.65
C VAL A 402 1.65 -13.09 -8.38
N VAL A 403 2.57 -13.51 -7.54
CA VAL A 403 3.05 -12.94 -6.27
C VAL A 403 1.94 -12.79 -5.22
N HIS A 404 0.90 -12.01 -5.53
CA HIS A 404 -0.22 -11.75 -4.63
C HIS A 404 -1.57 -11.93 -5.32
N ILE A 405 -2.55 -12.48 -4.59
CA ILE A 405 -3.96 -12.47 -4.98
C ILE A 405 -4.74 -11.71 -3.90
N TRP A 406 -5.43 -10.62 -4.29
CA TRP A 406 -6.14 -9.78 -3.33
C TRP A 406 -7.64 -9.99 -3.42
N HIS A 407 -8.26 -10.19 -2.26
CA HIS A 407 -9.70 -10.27 -2.14
C HIS A 407 -10.29 -8.86 -1.93
N PRO A 408 -11.44 -8.53 -2.53
CA PRO A 408 -12.02 -7.21 -2.38
C PRO A 408 -12.45 -6.96 -0.93
N SER A 409 -12.09 -5.76 -0.41
CA SER A 409 -12.46 -5.28 0.92
C SER A 409 -13.74 -4.44 0.91
N TYR A 410 -14.60 -4.65 -0.07
CA TYR A 410 -15.89 -3.95 -0.24
C TYR A 410 -16.93 -4.89 -0.84
N GLY A 411 -18.22 -4.50 -0.74
CA GLY A 411 -19.33 -5.23 -1.32
C GLY A 411 -19.53 -6.63 -0.74
N PHE A 412 -19.17 -6.84 0.54
CA PHE A 412 -19.35 -8.11 1.24
C PHE A 412 -20.80 -8.59 1.19
N HIS A 413 -20.99 -9.90 1.08
CA HIS A 413 -22.29 -10.57 0.91
C HIS A 413 -23.04 -10.20 -0.40
N GLY A 414 -22.40 -9.45 -1.30
CA GLY A 414 -22.93 -9.20 -2.63
C GLY A 414 -22.92 -10.44 -3.52
N GLU A 415 -23.60 -10.36 -4.65
CA GLU A 415 -23.65 -11.47 -5.61
C GLU A 415 -22.28 -11.67 -6.27
N ARG A 416 -21.67 -10.58 -6.75
CA ARG A 416 -20.43 -10.57 -7.54
C ARG A 416 -19.30 -9.87 -6.81
N GLY A 417 -18.08 -10.02 -7.33
CA GLY A 417 -16.95 -9.25 -6.87
C GLY A 417 -15.76 -9.38 -7.81
N ILE A 418 -14.79 -8.47 -7.67
CA ILE A 418 -13.55 -8.49 -8.44
C ILE A 418 -12.39 -8.79 -7.50
N MET A 419 -11.74 -9.92 -7.71
CA MET A 419 -10.45 -10.23 -7.11
C MET A 419 -9.32 -9.65 -7.97
N ILE A 420 -8.22 -9.24 -7.35
CA ILE A 420 -6.96 -9.03 -8.07
C ILE A 420 -6.29 -10.40 -8.19
N GLY A 421 -6.31 -10.96 -9.39
CA GLY A 421 -5.81 -12.32 -9.67
C GLY A 421 -4.30 -12.42 -9.75
N TYR A 422 -3.60 -11.31 -9.98
CA TYR A 422 -2.19 -11.09 -9.69
C TYR A 422 -1.93 -9.62 -9.35
N TYR A 423 -1.00 -9.41 -8.46
CA TYR A 423 -0.24 -8.18 -8.34
C TYR A 423 1.22 -8.57 -8.25
N ASN A 424 1.90 -8.46 -9.36
CA ASN A 424 3.32 -8.76 -9.48
C ASN A 424 4.14 -7.52 -9.80
N TYR A 425 5.43 -7.58 -9.51
CA TYR A 425 6.35 -6.47 -9.68
C TYR A 425 7.76 -6.96 -10.01
N ASN A 426 8.61 -6.04 -10.46
CA ASN A 426 10.01 -6.29 -10.83
C ASN A 426 10.13 -7.44 -11.85
N TYR A 427 10.94 -8.44 -11.57
CA TYR A 427 11.24 -9.56 -12.48
C TYR A 427 9.99 -10.29 -12.96
N ASP A 428 9.06 -10.62 -12.06
CA ASP A 428 7.82 -11.32 -12.42
C ASP A 428 6.92 -10.46 -13.31
N ALA A 429 6.82 -9.16 -13.01
CA ALA A 429 6.09 -8.24 -13.87
C ALA A 429 6.74 -8.07 -15.25
N ASP A 430 8.07 -8.04 -15.36
CA ASP A 430 8.76 -7.95 -16.64
C ASP A 430 8.44 -9.15 -17.56
N ALA A 431 8.28 -10.34 -16.99
CA ALA A 431 7.83 -11.51 -17.73
C ALA A 431 6.40 -11.34 -18.26
N TYR A 432 5.53 -10.70 -17.49
CA TYR A 432 4.14 -10.41 -17.89
C TYR A 432 4.02 -9.25 -18.90
N ALA A 433 4.98 -8.35 -18.94
CA ALA A 433 4.97 -7.21 -19.86
C ALA A 433 4.85 -7.64 -21.33
N LYS A 434 5.44 -8.77 -21.69
CA LYS A 434 5.47 -9.31 -23.07
C LYS A 434 4.22 -10.10 -23.43
N LEU A 435 3.37 -10.43 -22.47
CA LEU A 435 2.18 -11.24 -22.68
C LEU A 435 1.00 -10.40 -23.14
N THR A 436 0.19 -10.99 -24.00
CA THR A 436 -1.12 -10.45 -24.34
C THR A 436 -2.05 -10.46 -23.12
N PRO A 437 -3.10 -9.62 -23.08
CA PRO A 437 -4.07 -9.66 -21.99
C PRO A 437 -4.66 -11.04 -21.71
N LYS A 438 -4.89 -11.84 -22.77
CA LYS A 438 -5.44 -13.20 -22.63
C LYS A 438 -4.43 -14.18 -22.02
N GLU A 439 -3.16 -14.08 -22.37
CA GLU A 439 -2.11 -14.89 -21.76
C GLU A 439 -1.92 -14.56 -20.29
N ARG A 440 -2.01 -13.27 -19.91
CA ARG A 440 -1.99 -12.82 -18.50
C ARG A 440 -3.17 -13.42 -17.73
N GLU A 441 -4.38 -13.39 -18.29
CA GLU A 441 -5.55 -14.04 -17.69
C GLU A 441 -5.32 -15.55 -17.51
N THR A 442 -4.84 -16.22 -18.55
CA THR A 442 -4.58 -17.67 -18.51
C THR A 442 -3.60 -18.04 -17.40
N ARG A 443 -2.50 -17.28 -17.23
CA ARG A 443 -1.54 -17.51 -16.15
C ARG A 443 -2.14 -17.24 -14.77
N ALA A 444 -2.84 -16.13 -14.59
CA ALA A 444 -3.49 -15.81 -13.33
C ALA A 444 -4.50 -16.88 -12.90
N VAL A 445 -5.31 -17.37 -13.85
CA VAL A 445 -6.29 -18.42 -13.60
C VAL A 445 -5.60 -19.74 -13.27
N ALA A 446 -4.53 -20.13 -13.98
CA ALA A 446 -3.80 -21.35 -13.70
C ALA A 446 -3.17 -21.34 -12.29
N ALA A 447 -2.59 -20.23 -11.88
CA ALA A 447 -2.03 -20.06 -10.53
C ALA A 447 -3.12 -20.13 -9.45
N GLY A 448 -4.23 -19.42 -9.65
CA GLY A 448 -5.33 -19.39 -8.68
C GLY A 448 -6.04 -20.74 -8.53
N VAL A 449 -6.17 -21.54 -9.60
CA VAL A 449 -6.73 -22.90 -9.53
C VAL A 449 -5.93 -23.80 -8.61
N LYS A 450 -4.60 -23.69 -8.58
CA LYS A 450 -3.75 -24.46 -7.65
C LYS A 450 -4.05 -24.14 -6.17
N ILE A 451 -4.52 -22.92 -5.89
CA ILE A 451 -4.77 -22.43 -4.53
C ILE A 451 -6.23 -22.66 -4.13
N TYR A 452 -7.18 -22.38 -5.02
CA TYR A 452 -8.60 -22.33 -4.71
C TYR A 452 -9.43 -23.44 -5.37
N GLY A 453 -8.82 -24.24 -6.25
CA GLY A 453 -9.54 -25.24 -7.02
C GLY A 453 -10.31 -24.66 -8.21
N ASP A 454 -11.16 -25.50 -8.81
CA ASP A 454 -11.79 -25.22 -10.10
C ASP A 454 -12.74 -24.03 -10.14
N LYS A 455 -13.35 -23.64 -9.02
CA LYS A 455 -14.22 -22.45 -8.95
C LYS A 455 -13.50 -21.17 -9.39
N TYR A 456 -12.19 -21.08 -9.14
CA TYR A 456 -11.37 -19.96 -9.61
C TYR A 456 -11.43 -19.76 -11.13
N ARG A 457 -11.64 -20.84 -11.89
CA ARG A 457 -11.80 -20.82 -13.35
C ARG A 457 -13.26 -20.81 -13.78
N THR A 458 -14.09 -21.66 -13.18
CA THR A 458 -15.46 -21.89 -13.67
C THR A 458 -16.41 -20.76 -13.33
N GLU A 459 -16.16 -20.03 -12.24
CA GLU A 459 -16.97 -18.87 -11.83
C GLU A 459 -16.50 -17.54 -12.47
N LEU A 460 -15.38 -17.54 -13.24
CA LEU A 460 -14.86 -16.35 -13.90
C LEU A 460 -15.88 -15.81 -14.91
N ALA A 461 -16.21 -14.52 -14.79
CA ALA A 461 -17.13 -13.80 -15.67
C ALA A 461 -16.39 -12.93 -16.68
N SER A 462 -15.44 -12.13 -16.22
CA SER A 462 -14.67 -11.21 -17.04
C SER A 462 -13.31 -10.88 -16.41
N SER A 463 -12.40 -10.34 -17.21
CA SER A 463 -11.10 -9.89 -16.72
C SER A 463 -10.66 -8.59 -17.38
N PHE A 464 -9.75 -7.88 -16.72
CA PHE A 464 -9.03 -6.74 -17.27
C PHE A 464 -7.63 -6.68 -16.65
N SER A 465 -6.57 -6.57 -17.46
CA SER A 465 -5.20 -6.50 -16.97
C SER A 465 -4.54 -5.15 -17.29
N GLN A 466 -3.83 -4.58 -16.33
CA GLN A 466 -3.03 -3.38 -16.50
C GLN A 466 -1.57 -3.66 -16.18
N HIS A 467 -0.69 -3.37 -17.14
CA HIS A 467 0.75 -3.42 -16.95
C HIS A 467 1.35 -2.02 -17.14
N TRP A 468 1.96 -1.47 -16.09
CA TRP A 468 2.32 -0.05 -16.06
C TRP A 468 3.49 0.31 -16.98
N ARG A 469 4.47 -0.58 -17.17
CA ARG A 469 5.57 -0.37 -18.14
C ARG A 469 5.07 -0.27 -19.59
N GLN A 470 3.91 -0.86 -19.87
CA GLN A 470 3.30 -0.85 -21.19
C GLN A 470 2.17 0.19 -21.35
N PHE A 471 1.97 1.03 -20.33
CA PHE A 471 0.90 2.02 -20.36
C PHE A 471 1.42 3.37 -20.87
N PRO A 472 0.91 3.87 -22.02
CA PRO A 472 1.37 5.12 -22.62
C PRO A 472 1.33 6.29 -21.62
N TYR A 473 2.33 7.16 -21.67
CA TYR A 473 2.49 8.33 -20.80
C TYR A 473 2.67 8.02 -19.31
N GLN A 474 2.99 6.75 -18.97
CA GLN A 474 3.46 6.35 -17.63
C GLN A 474 4.77 5.59 -17.75
N GLU A 475 4.75 4.47 -18.45
CA GLU A 475 5.90 3.62 -18.80
C GLU A 475 6.73 3.20 -17.57
N ALA A 476 6.11 3.26 -16.41
CA ALA A 476 6.63 2.82 -15.12
C ALA A 476 5.50 2.59 -14.12
N ALA A 477 5.67 1.64 -13.23
CA ALA A 477 4.79 1.48 -12.06
C ALA A 477 5.14 2.50 -10.96
N TRP A 478 6.42 2.60 -10.65
CA TRP A 478 7.07 3.64 -9.83
C TRP A 478 8.49 3.85 -10.35
N HIS A 479 9.29 4.62 -9.64
CA HIS A 479 10.66 4.90 -10.04
C HIS A 479 11.57 4.71 -8.84
N ASP A 480 12.56 3.85 -9.00
CA ASP A 480 13.56 3.62 -7.97
C ASP A 480 14.62 4.74 -8.04
N THR A 481 14.83 5.38 -6.90
CA THR A 481 15.85 6.41 -6.70
C THR A 481 16.94 5.82 -5.80
N PRO A 482 17.97 5.16 -6.34
CA PRO A 482 19.02 4.56 -5.53
C PRO A 482 19.69 5.61 -4.63
N GLY A 483 19.76 5.33 -3.32
CA GLY A 483 20.27 6.28 -2.34
C GLY A 483 19.24 7.29 -1.82
N GLY A 484 18.02 7.27 -2.36
CA GLY A 484 16.93 8.17 -1.96
C GLY A 484 17.07 9.60 -2.48
N PRO A 485 16.11 10.48 -2.17
CA PRO A 485 16.07 11.86 -2.67
C PRO A 485 17.26 12.75 -2.27
N ASP A 486 17.97 12.41 -1.19
CA ASP A 486 19.17 13.15 -0.75
C ASP A 486 20.46 12.73 -1.46
N ASP A 487 20.41 11.70 -2.29
CA ASP A 487 21.57 11.29 -3.09
C ASP A 487 22.04 12.47 -3.97
N PRO A 488 23.35 12.78 -3.98
CA PRO A 488 23.88 13.90 -4.75
C PRO A 488 23.49 13.89 -6.23
N ARG A 489 23.24 12.71 -6.80
CA ARG A 489 22.82 12.56 -8.21
C ARG A 489 21.46 13.20 -8.48
N TYR A 490 20.54 13.22 -7.51
CA TYR A 490 19.18 13.76 -7.64
C TYR A 490 19.02 15.16 -7.09
N LYS A 491 20.08 15.70 -6.44
CA LYS A 491 20.07 17.05 -5.88
C LYS A 491 19.62 18.14 -6.86
N PRO A 492 19.95 18.08 -8.17
CA PRO A 492 19.44 19.05 -9.14
C PRO A 492 17.90 19.06 -9.29
N LEU A 493 17.22 17.95 -8.94
CA LEU A 493 15.76 17.82 -9.05
C LEU A 493 15.03 18.27 -7.77
N ASN A 494 15.75 18.36 -6.64
CA ASN A 494 15.22 18.89 -5.37
C ASN A 494 15.28 20.42 -5.30
N GLN A 495 15.79 21.08 -6.32
CA GLN A 495 15.91 22.51 -6.44
C GLN A 495 15.31 22.99 -7.78
N PRO A 496 14.85 24.25 -7.86
CA PRO A 496 14.41 24.78 -9.15
C PRO A 496 15.58 24.91 -10.13
N SER A 497 15.35 24.52 -11.38
CA SER A 497 16.20 24.91 -12.50
C SER A 497 15.56 26.11 -13.20
N GLY A 498 16.16 27.30 -13.01
CA GLY A 498 15.56 28.53 -13.47
C GLY A 498 14.18 28.77 -12.84
N ARG A 499 13.13 28.78 -13.65
CA ARG A 499 11.72 28.93 -13.26
C ARG A 499 10.94 27.62 -13.24
N VAL A 500 11.64 26.48 -13.41
CA VAL A 500 11.04 25.14 -13.45
C VAL A 500 11.33 24.41 -12.14
N TYR A 501 10.28 23.92 -11.49
CA TYR A 501 10.29 23.10 -10.27
C TYR A 501 9.88 21.67 -10.61
N PHE A 502 10.19 20.72 -9.74
CA PHE A 502 9.86 19.31 -9.93
C PHE A 502 9.03 18.77 -8.78
N ALA A 503 8.10 17.86 -9.07
CA ALA A 503 7.29 17.17 -8.09
C ALA A 503 6.91 15.77 -8.59
N GLY A 504 6.83 14.81 -7.68
CA GLY A 504 6.47 13.42 -7.97
C GLY A 504 6.80 12.55 -6.78
N ASP A 505 6.17 11.39 -6.64
CA ASP A 505 6.49 10.41 -5.60
C ASP A 505 7.97 9.97 -5.66
N TRP A 506 8.56 9.98 -6.83
CA TRP A 506 9.98 9.69 -7.07
C TRP A 506 10.96 10.72 -6.48
N LEU A 507 10.48 11.85 -5.97
CA LEU A 507 11.23 12.84 -5.17
C LEU A 507 10.88 12.77 -3.68
N SER A 508 10.57 11.58 -3.19
CA SER A 508 10.25 11.36 -1.78
C SER A 508 10.83 10.04 -1.28
N TYR A 509 10.93 9.86 0.03
CA TYR A 509 11.27 8.60 0.67
C TYR A 509 10.10 7.60 0.74
N THR A 510 8.97 7.96 0.16
CA THR A 510 7.75 7.14 0.04
C THR A 510 7.33 7.07 -1.42
N ASP A 511 8.29 6.68 -2.27
CA ASP A 511 8.03 6.36 -3.67
C ASP A 511 6.96 5.26 -3.79
N ALA A 512 6.33 5.15 -4.94
CA ALA A 512 5.17 4.26 -5.17
C ALA A 512 3.90 4.58 -4.37
N TRP A 513 3.92 5.52 -3.42
CA TRP A 513 2.77 5.94 -2.63
C TRP A 513 2.25 7.34 -3.03
N GLN A 514 0.94 7.53 -2.93
CA GLN A 514 0.34 8.86 -3.11
C GLN A 514 0.89 9.89 -2.13
N HIS A 515 1.22 9.45 -0.91
CA HIS A 515 1.85 10.28 0.13
C HIS A 515 3.08 11.00 -0.39
N GLY A 516 3.99 10.29 -1.06
CA GLY A 516 5.18 10.88 -1.67
C GLY A 516 4.86 11.94 -2.72
N ALA A 517 3.83 11.69 -3.54
CA ALA A 517 3.38 12.64 -4.54
C ALA A 517 2.79 13.92 -3.92
N PHE A 518 1.99 13.80 -2.87
CA PHE A 518 1.46 14.94 -2.11
C PHE A 518 2.55 15.75 -1.43
N THR A 519 3.47 15.08 -0.72
CA THR A 519 4.51 15.75 0.06
C THR A 519 5.55 16.42 -0.83
N SER A 520 5.98 15.80 -1.93
CA SER A 520 6.89 16.43 -2.89
C SER A 520 6.27 17.66 -3.57
N ALA A 521 4.97 17.60 -3.88
CA ALA A 521 4.26 18.77 -4.40
C ALA A 521 4.23 19.92 -3.38
N ARG A 522 3.97 19.64 -2.10
CA ARG A 522 4.02 20.65 -1.02
C ARG A 522 5.40 21.32 -0.92
N VAL A 523 6.48 20.55 -1.06
CA VAL A 523 7.86 21.10 -1.09
C VAL A 523 8.04 22.04 -2.28
N ALA A 524 7.68 21.59 -3.48
CA ALA A 524 7.82 22.40 -4.71
C ALA A 524 7.02 23.71 -4.64
N VAL A 525 5.75 23.65 -4.23
CA VAL A 525 4.91 24.85 -4.15
C VAL A 525 5.35 25.80 -3.05
N THR A 526 5.88 25.29 -1.93
CA THR A 526 6.44 26.12 -0.85
C THR A 526 7.67 26.90 -1.34
N ALA A 527 8.58 26.24 -2.05
CA ALA A 527 9.77 26.87 -2.61
C ALA A 527 9.42 27.93 -3.66
N LEU A 528 8.47 27.61 -4.54
CA LEU A 528 7.97 28.55 -5.55
C LEU A 528 7.31 29.76 -4.88
N HIS A 529 6.43 29.54 -3.92
CA HIS A 529 5.70 30.62 -3.24
C HIS A 529 6.63 31.55 -2.46
N LYS A 530 7.61 31.03 -1.73
CA LYS A 530 8.63 31.83 -1.06
C LYS A 530 9.39 32.73 -2.05
N ARG A 531 9.74 32.20 -3.23
CA ARG A 531 10.42 32.98 -4.27
C ARG A 531 9.56 34.10 -4.83
N VAL A 532 8.26 33.88 -4.99
CA VAL A 532 7.34 34.91 -5.54
C VAL A 532 7.07 36.02 -4.54
N LEU A 533 7.10 35.71 -3.23
CA LEU A 533 6.89 36.72 -2.17
C LEU A 533 8.16 37.51 -1.81
N ALA A 534 9.35 37.03 -2.19
CA ALA A 534 10.63 37.71 -1.98
C ALA A 534 10.85 38.79 -3.02
#